data_95855afe3d924a6e3c012ab59a21234a
#
_entry.id   95855afe3d924a6e3c012ab59a21234a
#
_cell.length_a   1.000
_cell.length_b   1.000
_cell.length_c   1.000
_cell.angle_alpha   90.00
_cell.angle_beta   90.00
_cell.angle_gamma   90.00
#
_symmetry.space_group_name_H-M   'P 1'
#
loop_
_entity.id
_entity.type
_entity.pdbx_description
1 polymer ?
#
loop_
_entity_poly.entity_id
_entity_poly.type
_entity_poly.pdbx_seq_one_letter_code
_entity_poly.pdbx_strand_id
1 'polypeptide(L)'
;MRRTLHRSGPASAALVAERYADFARWPEWSPQIRGVETEGARLASGATGTVRGPLGVRVRFRVEQVAGADWSWVVRLGPVRLRLEHGVRALRGGGSVTRLALAGPAPYVLAYEPLARLALARLVRE
;
A
#
# COMPACT_ATOMS: atom_id res chain seq x y z
N MET A 1 -1.42 18.33 0.01
CA MET A 1 -0.10 17.93 -0.53
C MET A 1 -0.21 16.59 -1.23
N ARG A 2 0.51 16.42 -2.31
CA ARG A 2 0.59 15.16 -3.04
C ARG A 2 2.05 14.81 -3.29
N ARG A 3 2.41 13.55 -3.05
CA ARG A 3 3.77 13.02 -3.33
C ARG A 3 3.64 11.75 -4.15
N THR A 4 4.51 11.59 -5.12
CA THR A 4 4.57 10.37 -5.94
C THR A 4 5.95 9.74 -5.75
N LEU A 5 5.95 8.46 -5.39
CA LEU A 5 7.15 7.68 -5.13
C LEU A 5 7.23 6.53 -6.13
N HIS A 6 8.45 6.16 -6.50
CA HIS A 6 8.70 5.01 -7.37
C HIS A 6 9.82 4.17 -6.77
N ARG A 7 9.74 2.86 -6.96
CA ARG A 7 10.83 1.95 -6.59
C ARG A 7 10.85 0.77 -7.55
N SER A 8 12.04 0.45 -8.06
CA SER A 8 12.23 -0.75 -8.88
C SER A 8 13.04 -1.80 -8.11
N GLY A 9 12.86 -3.04 -8.48
CA GLY A 9 13.56 -4.16 -7.88
C GLY A 9 13.37 -5.45 -8.65
N PRO A 10 14.00 -6.55 -8.18
CA PRO A 10 14.05 -7.82 -8.91
C PRO A 10 12.75 -8.63 -8.86
N ALA A 11 11.83 -8.36 -7.94
CA ALA A 11 10.57 -9.10 -7.88
C ALA A 11 9.75 -8.89 -9.16
N SER A 12 9.11 -9.96 -9.65
CA SER A 12 8.24 -9.86 -10.83
C SER A 12 7.01 -9.02 -10.52
N ALA A 13 6.43 -8.43 -11.56
CA ALA A 13 5.17 -7.69 -11.40
C ALA A 13 4.05 -8.58 -10.86
N ALA A 14 4.03 -9.86 -11.24
CA ALA A 14 3.06 -10.82 -10.74
C ALA A 14 3.22 -11.06 -9.24
N LEU A 15 4.45 -11.19 -8.75
CA LEU A 15 4.71 -11.35 -7.32
C LEU A 15 4.30 -10.10 -6.54
N VAL A 16 4.62 -8.93 -7.05
CA VAL A 16 4.24 -7.66 -6.40
C VAL A 16 2.71 -7.52 -6.36
N ALA A 17 2.03 -7.83 -7.46
CA ALA A 17 0.57 -7.82 -7.52
C ALA A 17 -0.04 -8.77 -6.49
N GLU A 18 0.54 -9.96 -6.31
CA GLU A 18 0.07 -10.92 -5.31
C GLU A 18 0.32 -10.43 -3.87
N ARG A 19 1.44 -9.78 -3.62
CA ARG A 19 1.73 -9.16 -2.32
C ARG A 19 0.71 -8.08 -1.98
N TYR A 20 0.25 -7.32 -2.96
CA TYR A 20 -0.82 -6.35 -2.77
C TYR A 20 -2.17 -7.03 -2.53
N ALA A 21 -2.46 -8.08 -3.28
CA ALA A 21 -3.79 -8.68 -3.30
C ALA A 21 -4.11 -9.49 -2.04
N ASP A 22 -3.11 -10.04 -1.37
CA ASP A 22 -3.27 -10.90 -0.20
C ASP A 22 -3.02 -10.11 1.09
N PHE A 23 -4.08 -9.80 1.83
CA PHE A 23 -3.97 -9.05 3.07
C PHE A 23 -3.05 -9.73 4.10
N ALA A 24 -2.97 -11.06 4.11
CA ALA A 24 -2.11 -11.78 5.04
C ALA A 24 -0.62 -11.52 4.79
N ARG A 25 -0.26 -11.09 3.60
CA ARG A 25 1.13 -10.76 3.24
C ARG A 25 1.52 -9.32 3.54
N TRP A 26 0.56 -8.45 3.87
CA TRP A 26 0.85 -7.03 4.06
C TRP A 26 1.92 -6.75 5.12
N PRO A 27 1.96 -7.45 6.27
CA PRO A 27 3.05 -7.23 7.23
C PRO A 27 4.45 -7.56 6.71
N GLU A 28 4.55 -8.38 5.66
CA GLU A 28 5.84 -8.77 5.07
C GLU A 28 6.53 -7.61 4.35
N TRP A 29 5.76 -6.78 3.66
CA TRP A 29 6.33 -5.65 2.90
C TRP A 29 6.06 -4.30 3.56
N SER A 30 5.12 -4.19 4.45
CA SER A 30 4.79 -2.94 5.15
C SER A 30 4.99 -3.17 6.65
N PRO A 31 6.19 -2.86 7.19
CA PRO A 31 6.56 -3.26 8.55
C PRO A 31 5.75 -2.60 9.65
N GLN A 32 5.14 -1.45 9.37
CA GLN A 32 4.25 -0.78 10.33
C GLN A 32 2.89 -1.47 10.45
N ILE A 33 2.56 -2.39 9.52
CA ILE A 33 1.30 -3.12 9.56
C ILE A 33 1.49 -4.39 10.39
N ARG A 34 0.73 -4.52 11.48
CA ARG A 34 0.72 -5.71 12.34
C ARG A 34 -0.30 -6.73 11.88
N GLY A 35 -1.35 -6.28 11.21
CA GLY A 35 -2.38 -7.14 10.65
C GLY A 35 -3.50 -6.32 10.04
N VAL A 36 -4.39 -7.01 9.34
CA VAL A 36 -5.54 -6.40 8.67
C VAL A 36 -6.81 -7.12 9.14
N GLU A 37 -7.78 -6.35 9.61
CA GLU A 37 -9.09 -6.87 10.00
C GLU A 37 -10.10 -6.47 8.94
N THR A 38 -10.62 -7.44 8.20
CA THR A 38 -11.58 -7.23 7.12
C THR A 38 -12.36 -8.53 6.89
N GLU A 39 -13.50 -8.44 6.24
CA GLU A 39 -14.31 -9.63 5.95
C GLU A 39 -13.72 -10.51 4.86
N GLY A 40 -13.01 -9.93 3.90
CA GLY A 40 -12.39 -10.67 2.83
C GLY A 40 -10.93 -10.97 3.11
N ALA A 41 -10.37 -11.92 2.35
CA ALA A 41 -8.96 -12.26 2.43
C ALA A 41 -8.12 -11.53 1.37
N ARG A 42 -8.78 -11.01 0.35
CA ARG A 42 -8.11 -10.42 -0.81
C ARG A 42 -8.63 -9.01 -1.11
N LEU A 43 -7.76 -8.21 -1.68
CA LEU A 43 -8.04 -6.85 -2.11
C LEU A 43 -9.16 -6.83 -3.16
N ALA A 44 -10.17 -6.02 -2.92
CA ALA A 44 -11.31 -5.88 -3.82
C ALA A 44 -11.91 -4.48 -3.71
N SER A 45 -12.48 -3.98 -4.81
CA SER A 45 -13.17 -2.69 -4.81
C SER A 45 -14.29 -2.68 -3.79
N GLY A 46 -14.36 -1.64 -2.98
CA GLY A 46 -15.37 -1.49 -1.94
C GLY A 46 -15.03 -2.18 -0.62
N ALA A 47 -13.92 -2.93 -0.55
CA ALA A 47 -13.50 -3.56 0.70
C ALA A 47 -13.23 -2.52 1.78
N THR A 48 -13.69 -2.79 2.99
CA THR A 48 -13.46 -1.94 4.15
C THR A 48 -12.87 -2.76 5.29
N GLY A 49 -12.17 -2.10 6.18
CA GLY A 49 -11.60 -2.77 7.33
C GLY A 49 -10.73 -1.85 8.16
N THR A 50 -9.88 -2.46 8.95
CA THR A 50 -8.94 -1.76 9.83
C THR A 50 -7.56 -2.38 9.71
N VAL A 51 -6.56 -1.53 9.50
CA VAL A 51 -5.15 -1.92 9.59
C VAL A 51 -4.71 -1.71 11.02
N ARG A 52 -4.14 -2.75 11.64
CA ARG A 52 -3.55 -2.64 12.97
C ARG A 52 -2.09 -2.22 12.84
N GLY A 53 -1.76 -1.09 13.45
CA GLY A 53 -0.40 -0.56 13.52
C GLY A 53 0.29 -0.86 14.83
N PRO A 54 1.50 -0.31 15.05
CA PRO A 54 2.22 -0.45 16.32
C PRO A 54 1.51 0.29 17.44
N LEU A 55 1.75 -0.15 18.68
CA LEU A 55 1.25 0.52 19.91
C LEU A 55 -0.28 0.64 19.96
N GLY A 56 -0.98 -0.30 19.37
CA GLY A 56 -2.45 -0.31 19.38
C GLY A 56 -3.12 0.67 18.42
N VAL A 57 -2.35 1.33 17.57
CA VAL A 57 -2.91 2.24 16.56
C VAL A 57 -3.75 1.44 15.56
N ARG A 58 -4.95 1.96 15.28
CA ARG A 58 -5.88 1.34 14.33
C ARG A 58 -6.26 2.36 13.28
N VAL A 59 -6.08 1.98 12.01
CA VAL A 59 -6.34 2.85 10.86
C VAL A 59 -7.44 2.22 10.03
N ARG A 60 -8.56 2.91 9.88
CA ARG A 60 -9.68 2.44 9.06
C ARG A 60 -9.38 2.69 7.59
N PHE A 61 -9.83 1.78 6.73
CA PHE A 61 -9.62 1.92 5.30
C PHE A 61 -10.86 1.55 4.49
N ARG A 62 -10.90 2.10 3.29
CA ARG A 62 -11.84 1.70 2.25
C ARG A 62 -11.10 1.65 0.92
N VAL A 63 -11.14 0.52 0.27
CA VAL A 63 -10.61 0.35 -1.08
C VAL A 63 -11.59 0.97 -2.07
N GLU A 64 -11.14 1.96 -2.83
CA GLU A 64 -12.00 2.66 -3.77
C GLU A 64 -12.09 1.92 -5.09
N GLN A 65 -10.96 1.47 -5.61
CA GLN A 65 -10.90 0.89 -6.95
C GLN A 65 -9.77 -0.14 -7.03
N VAL A 66 -10.04 -1.23 -7.73
CA VAL A 66 -9.03 -2.22 -8.13
C VAL A 66 -9.20 -2.43 -9.63
N ALA A 67 -8.16 -2.15 -10.40
CA ALA A 67 -8.15 -2.28 -11.85
C ALA A 67 -6.83 -2.94 -12.27
N GLY A 68 -6.85 -4.28 -12.38
CA GLY A 68 -5.64 -5.05 -12.66
C GLY A 68 -4.61 -4.89 -11.55
N ALA A 69 -3.42 -4.43 -11.90
CA ALA A 69 -2.32 -4.21 -10.95
C ALA A 69 -2.36 -2.84 -10.28
N ASP A 70 -3.34 -2.00 -10.63
CA ASP A 70 -3.51 -0.67 -10.04
C ASP A 70 -4.66 -0.70 -9.05
N TRP A 71 -4.48 -0.03 -7.91
CA TRP A 71 -5.54 0.08 -6.91
C TRP A 71 -5.36 1.32 -6.04
N SER A 72 -6.47 1.77 -5.47
CA SER A 72 -6.46 2.94 -4.60
C SER A 72 -7.32 2.72 -3.37
N TRP A 73 -6.94 3.37 -2.28
CA TRP A 73 -7.71 3.37 -1.06
C TRP A 73 -7.62 4.70 -0.32
N VAL A 74 -8.56 4.88 0.58
CA VAL A 74 -8.56 5.99 1.55
C VAL A 74 -8.35 5.38 2.92
N VAL A 75 -7.41 5.91 3.67
CA VAL A 75 -7.17 5.52 5.06
C VAL A 75 -7.53 6.69 5.98
N ARG A 76 -8.05 6.37 7.15
CA ARG A 76 -8.49 7.36 8.13
C ARG A 76 -7.89 7.06 9.49
N LEU A 77 -7.29 8.10 10.07
CA LEU A 77 -6.79 8.08 11.45
C LEU A 77 -7.39 9.29 12.17
N GLY A 78 -8.44 9.04 12.98
CA GLY A 78 -9.21 10.13 13.56
C GLY A 78 -9.82 11.02 12.47
N PRO A 79 -9.64 12.35 12.51
CA PRO A 79 -10.14 13.26 11.49
C PRO A 79 -9.26 13.31 10.23
N VAL A 80 -8.10 12.67 10.25
CA VAL A 80 -7.15 12.72 9.15
C VAL A 80 -7.49 11.67 8.11
N ARG A 81 -7.49 12.10 6.84
CA ARG A 81 -7.76 11.22 5.70
C ARG A 81 -6.59 11.30 4.72
N LEU A 82 -6.07 10.15 4.32
CA LEU A 82 -5.05 10.04 3.29
C LEU A 82 -5.57 9.17 2.16
N ARG A 83 -5.28 9.56 0.94
CA ARG A 83 -5.58 8.77 -0.25
C ARG A 83 -4.29 8.26 -0.86
N LEU A 84 -4.25 6.97 -1.17
CA LEU A 84 -3.08 6.32 -1.74
C LEU A 84 -3.48 5.58 -3.01
N GLU A 85 -2.77 5.88 -4.10
CA GLU A 85 -2.93 5.18 -5.38
C GLU A 85 -1.67 4.35 -5.62
N HIS A 86 -1.87 3.06 -5.90
CA HIS A 86 -0.79 2.09 -6.05
C HIS A 86 -0.78 1.54 -7.47
N GLY A 87 0.42 1.22 -7.96
CA GLY A 87 0.56 0.55 -9.23
C GLY A 87 1.86 -0.24 -9.31
N VAL A 88 1.91 -1.20 -10.22
CA VAL A 88 3.12 -1.97 -10.52
C VAL A 88 3.17 -2.24 -12.00
N ARG A 89 4.37 -2.18 -12.56
CA ARG A 89 4.63 -2.51 -13.98
C ARG A 89 5.83 -3.41 -14.10
N ALA A 90 5.77 -4.36 -15.02
CA ALA A 90 6.90 -5.21 -15.36
C ALA A 90 7.96 -4.38 -16.06
N LEU A 91 9.23 -4.63 -15.74
CA LEU A 91 10.37 -4.03 -16.44
C LEU A 91 10.83 -4.96 -17.54
N ARG A 92 11.33 -4.38 -18.63
CA ARG A 92 11.99 -5.14 -19.70
C ARG A 92 13.23 -5.80 -19.12
N GLY A 93 13.37 -7.10 -19.33
CA GLY A 93 14.52 -7.86 -18.81
C GLY A 93 14.30 -8.45 -17.42
N GLY A 94 13.15 -8.24 -16.81
CA GLY A 94 12.81 -8.79 -15.51
C GLY A 94 12.67 -7.74 -14.41
N GLY A 95 12.08 -8.15 -13.29
CA GLY A 95 11.79 -7.23 -12.20
C GLY A 95 10.58 -6.36 -12.46
N SER A 96 10.35 -5.40 -11.57
CA SER A 96 9.21 -4.51 -11.64
C SER A 96 9.52 -3.14 -11.05
N VAL A 97 8.66 -2.18 -11.36
CA VAL A 97 8.67 -0.86 -10.74
C VAL A 97 7.30 -0.61 -10.11
N THR A 98 7.31 -0.17 -8.85
CA THR A 98 6.09 0.24 -8.15
C THR A 98 5.97 1.74 -8.13
N ARG A 99 4.71 2.20 -8.12
CA ARG A 99 4.37 3.60 -8.02
C ARG A 99 3.38 3.78 -6.88
N LEU A 100 3.61 4.79 -6.07
CA LEU A 100 2.68 5.20 -5.02
C LEU A 100 2.45 6.70 -5.11
N ALA A 101 1.19 7.11 -5.27
CA ALA A 101 0.80 8.50 -5.14
C ALA A 101 0.04 8.67 -3.83
N LEU A 102 0.54 9.57 -2.99
CA LEU A 102 0.06 9.80 -1.63
C LEU A 102 -0.45 11.22 -1.51
N ALA A 103 -1.71 11.40 -1.12
CA ALA A 103 -2.34 12.71 -1.02
C ALA A 103 -3.05 12.89 0.32
N GLY A 104 -2.96 14.10 0.88
CA GLY A 104 -3.60 14.46 2.14
C GLY A 104 -2.95 15.69 2.78
N PRO A 105 -3.26 15.96 4.07
CA PRO A 105 -2.63 17.08 4.79
C PRO A 105 -1.10 16.94 4.85
N ALA A 106 -0.40 18.03 4.56
CA ALA A 106 1.06 18.03 4.43
C ALA A 106 1.83 17.36 5.58
N PRO A 107 1.52 17.64 6.86
CA PRO A 107 2.29 17.02 7.95
C PRO A 107 2.21 15.50 7.93
N TYR A 108 1.05 14.94 7.60
CA TYR A 108 0.82 13.50 7.60
C TYR A 108 1.44 12.83 6.38
N VAL A 109 1.37 13.48 5.21
CA VAL A 109 2.03 12.99 4.00
C VAL A 109 3.54 12.91 4.21
N LEU A 110 4.13 13.96 4.76
CA LEU A 110 5.58 14.01 5.02
C LEU A 110 6.01 13.00 6.08
N ALA A 111 5.21 12.82 7.12
CA ALA A 111 5.50 11.84 8.18
C ALA A 111 5.41 10.39 7.67
N TYR A 112 4.49 10.13 6.76
CA TYR A 112 4.29 8.78 6.21
C TYR A 112 5.33 8.42 5.15
N GLU A 113 5.89 9.39 4.44
CA GLU A 113 6.78 9.14 3.30
C GLU A 113 7.94 8.18 3.59
N PRO A 114 8.68 8.28 4.72
CA PRO A 114 9.75 7.33 5.01
C PRO A 114 9.28 5.88 5.13
N LEU A 115 8.11 5.68 5.77
CA LEU A 115 7.51 4.36 5.90
C LEU A 115 7.07 3.84 4.53
N ALA A 116 6.51 4.70 3.68
CA ALA A 116 6.12 4.34 2.33
C ALA A 116 7.32 3.92 1.49
N ARG A 117 8.44 4.62 1.60
CA ARG A 117 9.66 4.27 0.87
C ARG A 117 10.19 2.90 1.29
N LEU A 118 10.18 2.59 2.57
CA LEU A 118 10.59 1.28 3.07
C LEU A 118 9.64 0.19 2.58
N ALA A 119 8.34 0.45 2.61
CA ALA A 119 7.35 -0.52 2.11
C ALA A 119 7.56 -0.82 0.63
N LEU A 120 7.78 0.20 -0.20
CA LEU A 120 8.03 -0.01 -1.63
C LEU A 120 9.33 -0.81 -1.86
N ALA A 121 10.37 -0.53 -1.08
CA ALA A 121 11.63 -1.27 -1.20
C ALA A 121 11.45 -2.75 -0.90
N ARG A 122 10.66 -3.08 0.11
CA ARG A 122 10.36 -4.48 0.47
C ARG A 122 9.45 -5.15 -0.53
N LEU A 123 8.53 -4.39 -1.10
CA LEU A 123 7.54 -4.89 -2.05
C LEU A 123 8.19 -5.43 -3.33
N VAL A 124 9.27 -4.82 -3.78
CA VAL A 124 9.95 -5.18 -5.03
C VAL A 124 11.16 -6.10 -4.83
N ARG A 125 11.48 -6.49 -3.63
CA ARG A 125 12.56 -7.46 -3.37
C ARG A 125 12.07 -8.89 -3.62
N GLU A 126 12.97 -9.76 -4.00
CA GLU A 126 12.66 -11.19 -4.13
C GLU A 126 12.47 -11.90 -2.80
#